data_b2fc963aa587662af16a8c1234c0e8b4
#
_entry.id   b2fc963aa587662af16a8c1234c0e8b4
#
_cell.length_a   1.000
_cell.length_b   1.000
_cell.length_c   1.000
_cell.angle_alpha   90.00
_cell.angle_beta   90.00
_cell.angle_gamma   90.00
#
_symmetry.space_group_name_H-M   'P 1'
#
loop_
_entity.id
_entity.type
_entity.pdbx_description
1 polymer ?
#
loop_
_entity_poly.entity_id
_entity_poly.type
_entity_poly.pdbx_seq_one_letter_code
_entity_poly.pdbx_strand_id
1 'polypeptide(L)'
;MSDFNNTNRNNLAVEALFLGPRSENRAFFRESLRSVVDEHCHWRRNFHPDDAPLVNRVSMENESFRKTEARSVDILDELTARLKKTSTPWFSTRYLGHMNSDTLMISNLAEMATILYNPNNVAYESSVATSEMEAEVGADLCKLFGYDTNKAWGHITADGTIANYEGLWLARNLKSLPRAIKATCPDLVSGKSNWELCNLRREEALDLLGQLRNDRDTYKQVLTATARGKGMADGVGRVFVPGTRHYSWDKACDLLGIGIDNLVHVPLADNFRMDLGELRKQLETCLEQEIPVIAVVGVVGTTEEGQVDDVQGLLDLREEFRTRGLDFYLHVDAAYGGYGRSLFLDEDGRYMEFEELRARLQKDGLAVDGEWPSEHTWRSYRACSEADSVTIDPHKMGYVPYAAGGVIFRDRRILGLISY
;
A
#
# COMPACT_ATOMS: atom_id res chain seq x y z
N MET A 1 -15.74 15.72 14.86
CA MET A 1 -14.95 14.46 14.87
C MET A 1 -13.75 14.46 15.83
N SER A 2 -13.61 15.49 16.70
CA SER A 2 -12.47 15.64 17.63
C SER A 2 -12.51 14.80 18.91
N ASP A 3 -13.59 14.07 19.20
CA ASP A 3 -13.74 13.37 20.48
C ASP A 3 -13.52 11.84 20.44
N PHE A 4 -13.23 11.26 19.27
CA PHE A 4 -12.93 9.83 19.16
C PHE A 4 -11.52 9.45 19.63
N ASN A 5 -10.64 10.44 19.82
CA ASN A 5 -9.23 10.19 20.17
C ASN A 5 -8.98 9.95 21.68
N ASN A 6 -10.00 9.92 22.52
CA ASN A 6 -9.83 9.79 23.98
C ASN A 6 -10.62 8.63 24.61
N THR A 7 -11.03 7.64 23.84
CA THR A 7 -11.52 6.39 24.41
C THR A 7 -10.33 5.53 24.83
N ASN A 8 -10.30 5.25 26.12
CA ASN A 8 -9.37 4.35 26.79
C ASN A 8 -9.19 3.05 25.97
N ARG A 9 -8.16 2.97 25.11
CA ARG A 9 -7.90 1.88 24.16
C ARG A 9 -7.73 0.52 24.88
N ASN A 10 -7.52 0.53 26.19
CA ASN A 10 -7.28 -0.65 27.00
C ASN A 10 -8.52 -1.50 27.32
N ASN A 11 -9.71 -1.16 26.79
CA ASN A 11 -10.98 -1.86 27.09
C ASN A 11 -11.77 -2.29 25.85
N LEU A 12 -11.14 -2.40 24.66
CA LEU A 12 -11.84 -2.93 23.50
C LEU A 12 -11.96 -4.46 23.60
N ALA A 13 -13.17 -4.96 23.60
CA ALA A 13 -13.44 -6.39 23.48
C ALA A 13 -13.23 -6.80 22.01
N VAL A 14 -12.11 -7.44 21.70
CA VAL A 14 -11.72 -7.83 20.32
C VAL A 14 -12.79 -8.70 19.68
N GLU A 15 -13.43 -9.58 20.45
CA GLU A 15 -14.52 -10.44 19.99
C GLU A 15 -15.76 -9.67 19.49
N ALA A 16 -15.96 -8.44 19.94
CA ALA A 16 -17.04 -7.58 19.46
C ALA A 16 -16.78 -6.98 18.06
N LEU A 17 -15.54 -7.05 17.58
CA LEU A 17 -15.16 -6.52 16.26
C LEU A 17 -15.51 -7.46 15.11
N PHE A 18 -15.76 -8.74 15.39
CA PHE A 18 -16.02 -9.78 14.40
C PHE A 18 -17.46 -10.31 14.50
N LEU A 19 -17.98 -10.80 13.37
CA LEU A 19 -19.30 -11.45 13.37
C LEU A 19 -19.29 -12.74 14.21
N GLY A 20 -18.15 -13.39 14.30
CA GLY A 20 -17.92 -14.65 14.98
C GLY A 20 -18.21 -15.87 14.09
N PRO A 21 -17.48 -17.01 14.30
CA PRO A 21 -17.53 -18.16 13.42
C PRO A 21 -18.90 -18.88 13.39
N ARG A 22 -19.77 -18.60 14.33
CA ARG A 22 -21.16 -19.08 14.38
C ARG A 22 -22.19 -17.95 14.31
N SER A 23 -21.74 -16.75 13.85
CA SER A 23 -22.55 -15.54 13.75
C SER A 23 -23.08 -15.07 15.11
N GLU A 24 -22.25 -15.14 16.16
CA GLU A 24 -22.61 -14.77 17.54
C GLU A 24 -23.09 -13.32 17.61
N ASN A 25 -22.44 -12.41 16.88
CA ASN A 25 -22.79 -10.98 16.85
C ASN A 25 -23.84 -10.59 15.80
N ARG A 26 -24.59 -11.58 15.27
CA ARG A 26 -25.57 -11.35 14.19
C ARG A 26 -26.64 -10.30 14.50
N ALA A 27 -27.02 -10.14 15.76
CA ALA A 27 -28.07 -9.19 16.14
C ALA A 27 -27.60 -7.74 15.88
N PHE A 28 -26.40 -7.41 16.36
CA PHE A 28 -25.77 -6.12 16.13
C PHE A 28 -25.55 -5.86 14.62
N PHE A 29 -24.99 -6.85 13.90
CA PHE A 29 -24.72 -6.72 12.47
C PHE A 29 -25.98 -6.42 11.65
N ARG A 30 -27.08 -7.13 11.92
CA ARG A 30 -28.36 -6.95 11.21
C ARG A 30 -28.97 -5.58 11.50
N GLU A 31 -28.97 -5.15 12.76
CA GLU A 31 -29.54 -3.86 13.16
C GLU A 31 -28.72 -2.71 12.56
N SER A 32 -27.39 -2.79 12.61
CA SER A 32 -26.50 -1.80 12.01
C SER A 32 -26.66 -1.70 10.49
N LEU A 33 -26.77 -2.84 9.80
CA LEU A 33 -27.04 -2.85 8.35
C LEU A 33 -28.38 -2.21 8.01
N ARG A 34 -29.42 -2.51 8.80
CA ARG A 34 -30.73 -1.88 8.64
C ARG A 34 -30.64 -0.36 8.82
N SER A 35 -29.95 0.10 9.87
CA SER A 35 -29.75 1.53 10.12
C SER A 35 -29.04 2.20 8.93
N VAL A 36 -27.99 1.60 8.38
CA VAL A 36 -27.29 2.10 7.18
C VAL A 36 -28.24 2.30 6.00
N VAL A 37 -29.11 1.31 5.74
CA VAL A 37 -30.09 1.41 4.64
C VAL A 37 -31.15 2.47 4.92
N ASP A 38 -31.68 2.52 6.14
CA ASP A 38 -32.71 3.50 6.56
C ASP A 38 -32.16 4.93 6.46
N GLU A 39 -30.93 5.18 6.92
CA GLU A 39 -30.26 6.49 6.81
C GLU A 39 -30.05 6.92 5.36
N HIS A 40 -29.61 6.01 4.49
CA HIS A 40 -29.47 6.31 3.06
C HIS A 40 -30.83 6.65 2.41
N CYS A 41 -31.88 5.88 2.74
CA CYS A 41 -33.24 6.16 2.27
C CYS A 41 -33.75 7.52 2.78
N HIS A 42 -33.45 7.86 4.04
CA HIS A 42 -33.78 9.16 4.61
C HIS A 42 -33.05 10.29 3.89
N TRP A 43 -31.75 10.17 3.65
CA TRP A 43 -30.94 11.12 2.91
C TRP A 43 -31.51 11.37 1.50
N ARG A 44 -31.81 10.34 0.72
CA ARG A 44 -32.41 10.47 -0.62
C ARG A 44 -33.74 11.20 -0.61
N ARG A 45 -34.58 10.92 0.39
CA ARG A 45 -35.92 11.55 0.50
C ARG A 45 -35.83 13.05 0.79
N ASN A 46 -34.83 13.47 1.53
CA ASN A 46 -34.75 14.83 2.05
C ASN A 46 -33.72 15.70 1.31
N PHE A 47 -32.95 15.15 0.39
CA PHE A 47 -31.92 15.90 -0.34
C PHE A 47 -32.57 16.94 -1.28
N HIS A 48 -33.57 16.53 -2.03
CA HIS A 48 -34.43 17.39 -2.86
C HIS A 48 -35.90 17.02 -2.59
N PRO A 49 -36.50 17.50 -1.51
CA PRO A 49 -37.84 17.06 -1.05
C PRO A 49 -38.96 17.40 -2.04
N ASP A 50 -38.76 18.37 -2.89
CA ASP A 50 -39.75 18.83 -3.90
C ASP A 50 -39.70 17.98 -5.21
N ASP A 51 -38.75 17.07 -5.36
CA ASP A 51 -38.71 16.20 -6.51
C ASP A 51 -39.92 15.25 -6.55
N ALA A 52 -40.54 15.13 -7.70
CA ALA A 52 -41.65 14.22 -7.89
C ALA A 52 -41.19 12.74 -7.79
N PRO A 53 -41.94 11.88 -7.10
CA PRO A 53 -41.58 10.46 -7.03
C PRO A 53 -41.66 9.79 -8.39
N LEU A 54 -40.59 9.14 -8.81
CA LEU A 54 -40.54 8.37 -10.05
C LEU A 54 -41.39 7.09 -9.97
N VAL A 55 -41.41 6.46 -8.79
CA VAL A 55 -42.16 5.24 -8.51
C VAL A 55 -43.35 5.59 -7.62
N ASN A 56 -44.55 5.29 -8.10
CA ASN A 56 -45.79 5.57 -7.38
C ASN A 56 -46.56 4.26 -7.09
N ARG A 57 -47.61 4.31 -6.27
CA ARG A 57 -48.38 3.14 -5.84
C ARG A 57 -48.98 2.36 -7.02
N VAL A 58 -49.48 3.05 -8.04
CA VAL A 58 -50.05 2.41 -9.22
C VAL A 58 -48.99 1.62 -10.00
N SER A 59 -47.79 2.19 -10.11
CA SER A 59 -46.66 1.50 -10.73
C SER A 59 -46.28 0.23 -9.95
N MET A 60 -46.27 0.28 -8.62
CA MET A 60 -45.95 -0.88 -7.75
C MET A 60 -47.01 -1.98 -7.81
N GLU A 61 -48.25 -1.64 -8.09
CA GLU A 61 -49.35 -2.61 -8.23
C GLU A 61 -49.39 -3.29 -9.60
N ASN A 62 -48.60 -2.80 -10.55
CA ASN A 62 -48.50 -3.36 -11.90
C ASN A 62 -47.88 -4.77 -11.90
N GLU A 63 -48.43 -5.67 -12.69
CA GLU A 63 -47.92 -7.03 -12.81
C GLU A 63 -46.45 -7.10 -13.26
N SER A 64 -46.07 -6.28 -14.20
CA SER A 64 -44.68 -6.24 -14.67
C SER A 64 -43.71 -5.78 -13.58
N PHE A 65 -44.10 -4.84 -12.72
CA PHE A 65 -43.31 -4.40 -11.58
C PHE A 65 -43.09 -5.54 -10.59
N ARG A 66 -44.16 -6.23 -10.20
CA ARG A 66 -44.09 -7.36 -9.27
C ARG A 66 -43.26 -8.53 -9.83
N LYS A 67 -43.38 -8.81 -11.15
CA LYS A 67 -42.54 -9.82 -11.82
C LYS A 67 -41.06 -9.43 -11.80
N THR A 68 -40.75 -8.17 -11.96
CA THR A 68 -39.36 -7.68 -11.91
C THR A 68 -38.79 -7.79 -10.49
N GLU A 69 -39.56 -7.42 -9.46
CA GLU A 69 -39.16 -7.62 -8.05
C GLU A 69 -38.92 -9.12 -7.74
N ALA A 70 -39.86 -9.98 -8.11
CA ALA A 70 -39.71 -11.44 -7.91
C ALA A 70 -38.46 -11.98 -8.60
N ARG A 71 -38.21 -11.56 -9.85
CA ARG A 71 -36.99 -11.95 -10.59
C ARG A 71 -35.72 -11.45 -9.92
N SER A 72 -35.74 -10.26 -9.32
CA SER A 72 -34.60 -9.72 -8.58
C SER A 72 -34.30 -10.54 -7.33
N VAL A 73 -35.35 -11.00 -6.63
CA VAL A 73 -35.19 -11.92 -5.47
C VAL A 73 -34.58 -13.25 -5.92
N ASP A 74 -35.10 -13.85 -7.02
CA ASP A 74 -34.53 -15.10 -7.55
C ASP A 74 -33.05 -14.99 -7.88
N ILE A 75 -32.63 -13.86 -8.48
CA ILE A 75 -31.22 -13.59 -8.81
C ILE A 75 -30.35 -13.49 -7.54
N LEU A 76 -30.84 -12.80 -6.51
CA LEU A 76 -30.14 -12.70 -5.23
C LEU A 76 -30.03 -14.06 -4.53
N ASP A 77 -31.08 -14.86 -4.56
CA ASP A 77 -31.07 -16.21 -3.98
C ASP A 77 -30.10 -17.12 -4.72
N GLU A 78 -30.08 -17.08 -6.07
CA GLU A 78 -29.11 -17.81 -6.87
C GLU A 78 -27.67 -17.39 -6.56
N LEU A 79 -27.39 -16.08 -6.48
CA LEU A 79 -26.08 -15.54 -6.13
C LEU A 79 -25.62 -16.03 -4.75
N THR A 80 -26.46 -15.87 -3.74
CA THR A 80 -26.11 -16.29 -2.37
C THR A 80 -25.94 -17.80 -2.23
N ALA A 81 -26.72 -18.59 -2.99
CA ALA A 81 -26.56 -20.05 -3.04
C ALA A 81 -25.20 -20.45 -3.65
N ARG A 82 -24.79 -19.80 -4.75
CA ARG A 82 -23.47 -20.02 -5.37
C ARG A 82 -22.34 -19.65 -4.41
N LEU A 83 -22.41 -18.47 -3.78
CA LEU A 83 -21.41 -18.03 -2.80
C LEU A 83 -21.28 -19.01 -1.64
N LYS A 84 -22.38 -19.42 -1.02
CA LYS A 84 -22.36 -20.40 0.08
C LYS A 84 -21.76 -21.75 -0.32
N LYS A 85 -21.95 -22.17 -1.57
CA LYS A 85 -21.50 -23.49 -2.05
C LYS A 85 -19.98 -23.52 -2.29
N THR A 86 -19.38 -22.41 -2.72
CA THR A 86 -18.03 -22.43 -3.27
C THR A 86 -17.04 -21.46 -2.59
N SER A 87 -17.53 -20.56 -1.71
CA SER A 87 -16.64 -19.64 -0.99
C SER A 87 -15.82 -20.36 0.08
N THR A 88 -14.58 -19.94 0.21
CA THR A 88 -13.68 -20.41 1.27
C THR A 88 -14.14 -19.82 2.62
N PRO A 89 -14.28 -20.65 3.67
CA PRO A 89 -14.76 -20.18 4.96
C PRO A 89 -13.66 -19.54 5.80
N TRP A 90 -13.14 -18.39 5.38
CA TRP A 90 -12.02 -17.69 6.04
C TRP A 90 -12.32 -17.30 7.50
N PHE A 91 -13.61 -17.16 7.86
CA PHE A 91 -14.05 -16.92 9.23
C PHE A 91 -13.86 -18.13 10.16
N SER A 92 -13.58 -19.31 9.62
CA SER A 92 -13.46 -20.54 10.40
C SER A 92 -12.14 -20.55 11.19
N THR A 93 -12.21 -20.89 12.48
CA THR A 93 -11.01 -21.12 13.31
C THR A 93 -10.17 -22.32 12.87
N ARG A 94 -10.65 -23.10 11.89
CA ARG A 94 -9.92 -24.21 11.25
C ARG A 94 -9.21 -23.79 9.97
N TYR A 95 -9.42 -22.56 9.50
CA TYR A 95 -8.75 -22.06 8.32
C TYR A 95 -7.32 -21.64 8.69
N LEU A 96 -6.34 -22.27 8.06
CA LEU A 96 -4.90 -22.01 8.24
C LEU A 96 -4.22 -21.67 6.92
N GLY A 97 -5.01 -21.37 5.89
CA GLY A 97 -4.50 -21.08 4.55
C GLY A 97 -4.09 -19.62 4.40
N HIS A 98 -3.50 -19.38 3.29
CA HIS A 98 -3.00 -18.19 2.65
C HIS A 98 -3.51 -16.84 3.17
N MET A 99 -2.75 -16.18 4.01
CA MET A 99 -2.77 -14.80 4.53
C MET A 99 -4.15 -14.08 4.65
N ASN A 100 -5.25 -14.80 4.54
CA ASN A 100 -6.61 -14.28 4.68
C ASN A 100 -7.21 -14.74 6.01
N SER A 101 -8.10 -13.93 6.55
CA SER A 101 -8.82 -14.20 7.80
C SER A 101 -10.25 -13.69 7.72
N ASP A 102 -11.00 -13.83 8.80
CA ASP A 102 -12.29 -13.13 8.96
C ASP A 102 -12.06 -11.60 8.91
N THR A 103 -13.03 -10.88 8.39
CA THR A 103 -12.96 -9.41 8.29
C THR A 103 -13.65 -8.74 9.47
N LEU A 104 -13.21 -7.54 9.81
CA LEU A 104 -13.87 -6.73 10.83
C LEU A 104 -15.33 -6.46 10.42
N MET A 105 -16.26 -6.72 11.33
CA MET A 105 -17.69 -6.52 11.08
C MET A 105 -17.99 -5.05 10.72
N ILE A 106 -17.32 -4.11 11.37
CA ILE A 106 -17.50 -2.67 11.08
C ILE A 106 -16.97 -2.31 9.68
N SER A 107 -15.90 -2.95 9.21
CA SER A 107 -15.40 -2.69 7.85
C SER A 107 -16.35 -3.19 6.78
N ASN A 108 -17.00 -4.35 7.00
CA ASN A 108 -18.06 -4.84 6.11
C ASN A 108 -19.27 -3.91 6.08
N LEU A 109 -19.69 -3.38 7.23
CA LEU A 109 -20.77 -2.40 7.32
C LEU A 109 -20.42 -1.07 6.63
N ALA A 110 -19.18 -0.61 6.80
CA ALA A 110 -18.68 0.59 6.13
C ALA A 110 -18.65 0.43 4.60
N GLU A 111 -18.21 -0.72 4.09
CA GLU A 111 -18.25 -1.05 2.66
C GLU A 111 -19.67 -1.01 2.12
N MET A 112 -20.62 -1.68 2.82
CA MET A 112 -22.03 -1.69 2.44
C MET A 112 -22.65 -0.28 2.48
N ALA A 113 -22.28 0.54 3.45
CA ALA A 113 -22.71 1.94 3.51
C ALA A 113 -22.17 2.75 2.33
N THR A 114 -20.88 2.61 2.03
CA THR A 114 -20.20 3.38 0.98
C THR A 114 -20.76 3.05 -0.41
N ILE A 115 -21.03 1.77 -0.71
CA ILE A 115 -21.59 1.34 -2.00
C ILE A 115 -22.92 2.04 -2.32
N LEU A 116 -23.73 2.37 -1.31
CA LEU A 116 -25.01 3.07 -1.52
C LEU A 116 -24.84 4.50 -2.07
N TYR A 117 -23.72 5.16 -1.76
CA TYR A 117 -23.40 6.51 -2.25
C TYR A 117 -22.61 6.49 -3.56
N ASN A 118 -22.06 5.34 -3.96
CA ASN A 118 -21.29 5.13 -5.19
C ASN A 118 -20.20 6.21 -5.40
N PRO A 119 -19.29 6.42 -4.45
CA PRO A 119 -18.27 7.46 -4.51
C PRO A 119 -17.24 7.19 -5.60
N ASN A 120 -16.64 8.26 -6.14
CA ASN A 120 -15.56 8.18 -7.12
C ASN A 120 -14.44 9.17 -6.77
N ASN A 121 -13.33 8.67 -6.27
CA ASN A 121 -12.17 9.47 -5.83
C ASN A 121 -11.26 9.93 -6.99
N VAL A 122 -11.64 9.71 -8.25
CA VAL A 122 -10.83 10.15 -9.41
C VAL A 122 -10.67 11.68 -9.46
N ALA A 123 -11.65 12.41 -8.94
CA ALA A 123 -11.58 13.84 -8.75
C ALA A 123 -12.23 14.22 -7.41
N TYR A 124 -11.63 15.18 -6.72
CA TYR A 124 -12.08 15.61 -5.40
C TYR A 124 -13.57 15.99 -5.39
N GLU A 125 -14.03 16.71 -6.42
CA GLU A 125 -15.42 17.17 -6.55
C GLU A 125 -16.43 16.03 -6.74
N SER A 126 -15.97 14.87 -7.22
CA SER A 126 -16.82 13.71 -7.43
C SER A 126 -17.17 12.98 -6.13
N SER A 127 -16.32 13.09 -5.12
CA SER A 127 -16.57 12.51 -3.80
C SER A 127 -15.69 13.16 -2.72
N VAL A 128 -16.09 14.34 -2.26
CA VAL A 128 -15.33 15.10 -1.24
C VAL A 128 -15.09 14.27 0.01
N ALA A 129 -16.14 13.63 0.56
CA ALA A 129 -16.06 12.89 1.81
C ALA A 129 -15.06 11.73 1.75
N THR A 130 -15.14 10.89 0.71
CA THR A 130 -14.25 9.72 0.61
C THR A 130 -12.83 10.09 0.19
N SER A 131 -12.65 11.19 -0.55
CA SER A 131 -11.31 11.71 -0.86
C SER A 131 -10.60 12.24 0.38
N GLU A 132 -11.32 12.90 1.29
CA GLU A 132 -10.78 13.34 2.58
C GLU A 132 -10.45 12.14 3.49
N MET A 133 -11.34 11.15 3.58
CA MET A 133 -11.10 9.90 4.32
C MET A 133 -9.88 9.15 3.79
N GLU A 134 -9.69 9.07 2.47
CA GLU A 134 -8.52 8.45 1.87
C GLU A 134 -7.23 9.17 2.24
N ALA A 135 -7.23 10.49 2.24
CA ALA A 135 -6.07 11.28 2.68
C ALA A 135 -5.76 11.06 4.18
N GLU A 136 -6.78 10.97 5.04
CA GLU A 136 -6.63 10.64 6.46
C GLU A 136 -6.01 9.25 6.65
N VAL A 137 -6.53 8.23 5.95
CA VAL A 137 -5.99 6.86 6.00
C VAL A 137 -4.55 6.83 5.47
N GLY A 138 -4.26 7.53 4.38
CA GLY A 138 -2.91 7.66 3.85
C GLY A 138 -1.93 8.25 4.87
N ALA A 139 -2.36 9.28 5.60
CA ALA A 139 -1.56 9.87 6.68
C ALA A 139 -1.38 8.90 7.86
N ASP A 140 -2.40 8.11 8.21
CA ASP A 140 -2.31 7.11 9.29
C ASP A 140 -1.38 5.94 8.91
N LEU A 141 -1.39 5.50 7.65
CA LEU A 141 -0.41 4.53 7.14
C LEU A 141 1.02 5.10 7.20
N CYS A 142 1.21 6.37 6.85
CA CYS A 142 2.49 7.05 7.01
C CYS A 142 2.97 7.06 8.49
N LYS A 143 2.08 7.37 9.44
CA LYS A 143 2.37 7.31 10.88
C LYS A 143 2.72 5.90 11.33
N LEU A 144 1.98 4.89 10.86
CA LEU A 144 2.26 3.48 11.18
C LEU A 144 3.69 3.11 10.84
N PHE A 145 4.25 3.63 9.75
CA PHE A 145 5.63 3.39 9.34
C PHE A 145 6.64 4.42 9.88
N GLY A 146 6.21 5.42 10.65
CA GLY A 146 7.06 6.44 11.23
C GLY A 146 7.53 7.50 10.23
N TYR A 147 6.80 7.69 9.15
CA TYR A 147 7.06 8.76 8.18
C TYR A 147 6.56 10.11 8.71
N ASP A 148 7.28 11.18 8.39
CA ASP A 148 6.84 12.56 8.64
C ASP A 148 5.65 12.90 7.74
N THR A 149 4.45 12.96 8.29
CA THR A 149 3.20 13.20 7.56
C THR A 149 3.15 14.55 6.84
N ASN A 150 3.98 15.52 7.23
CA ASN A 150 4.10 16.79 6.51
C ASN A 150 4.88 16.65 5.19
N LYS A 151 5.71 15.64 5.07
CA LYS A 151 6.57 15.38 3.90
C LYS A 151 6.12 14.16 3.11
N ALA A 152 5.56 13.17 3.80
CA ALA A 152 5.13 11.91 3.20
C ALA A 152 3.78 12.01 2.48
N TRP A 153 3.45 10.99 1.74
CA TRP A 153 2.16 10.77 1.12
C TRP A 153 1.77 9.29 1.21
N GLY A 154 0.51 9.02 1.43
CA GLY A 154 -0.07 7.69 1.34
C GLY A 154 -1.45 7.74 0.70
N HIS A 155 -1.84 6.68 0.03
CA HIS A 155 -3.18 6.52 -0.55
C HIS A 155 -3.55 5.05 -0.72
N ILE A 156 -4.82 4.82 -1.00
CA ILE A 156 -5.40 3.49 -1.19
C ILE A 156 -5.26 3.08 -2.65
N THR A 157 -4.88 1.85 -2.89
CA THR A 157 -4.84 1.20 -4.19
C THR A 157 -5.82 0.04 -4.24
N ALA A 158 -6.04 -0.55 -5.40
CA ALA A 158 -6.91 -1.71 -5.53
C ALA A 158 -6.36 -2.92 -4.75
N ASP A 159 -5.05 -3.11 -4.77
CA ASP A 159 -4.34 -4.18 -4.06
C ASP A 159 -2.83 -3.88 -3.97
N GLY A 160 -2.06 -4.77 -3.32
CA GLY A 160 -0.60 -4.69 -3.22
C GLY A 160 0.10 -4.79 -4.58
N THR A 161 -0.51 -5.42 -5.58
CA THR A 161 0.04 -5.47 -6.94
C THR A 161 0.12 -4.07 -7.54
N ILE A 162 -0.96 -3.30 -7.46
CA ILE A 162 -0.99 -1.92 -7.93
C ILE A 162 -0.05 -1.03 -7.10
N ALA A 163 -0.04 -1.21 -5.78
CA ALA A 163 0.89 -0.51 -4.89
C ALA A 163 2.36 -0.74 -5.28
N ASN A 164 2.75 -1.99 -5.57
CA ASN A 164 4.09 -2.35 -6.06
C ASN A 164 4.37 -1.72 -7.45
N TYR A 165 3.37 -1.69 -8.35
CA TYR A 165 3.51 -1.02 -9.64
C TYR A 165 3.79 0.46 -9.48
N GLU A 166 3.08 1.15 -8.60
CA GLU A 166 3.30 2.57 -8.34
C GLU A 166 4.66 2.84 -7.72
N GLY A 167 5.09 2.02 -6.76
CA GLY A 167 6.42 2.10 -6.18
C GLY A 167 7.53 2.00 -7.23
N LEU A 168 7.44 1.00 -8.12
CA LEU A 168 8.43 0.81 -9.18
C LEU A 168 8.31 1.86 -10.30
N TRP A 169 7.09 2.29 -10.63
CA TRP A 169 6.86 3.36 -11.60
C TRP A 169 7.52 4.66 -11.17
N LEU A 170 7.36 5.03 -9.89
CA LEU A 170 8.02 6.20 -9.31
C LEU A 170 9.54 6.05 -9.28
N ALA A 171 10.06 4.90 -8.86
CA ALA A 171 11.50 4.61 -8.86
C ALA A 171 12.10 4.77 -10.26
N ARG A 172 11.44 4.21 -11.29
CA ARG A 172 11.82 4.34 -12.69
C ARG A 172 11.86 5.79 -13.16
N ASN A 173 10.78 6.53 -12.91
CA ASN A 173 10.69 7.93 -13.35
C ASN A 173 11.70 8.80 -12.61
N LEU A 174 11.91 8.58 -11.31
CA LEU A 174 12.90 9.28 -10.51
C LEU A 174 14.32 9.03 -11.03
N LYS A 175 14.65 7.76 -11.34
CA LYS A 175 15.98 7.40 -11.88
C LYS A 175 16.28 8.06 -13.21
N SER A 176 15.27 8.29 -14.03
CA SER A 176 15.40 8.97 -15.34
C SER A 176 15.43 10.50 -15.26
N LEU A 177 14.95 11.08 -14.15
CA LEU A 177 14.73 12.52 -14.00
C LEU A 177 16.00 13.34 -14.17
N PRO A 178 17.16 13.06 -13.54
CA PRO A 178 18.35 13.90 -13.68
C PRO A 178 18.91 13.92 -15.10
N ARG A 179 18.80 12.81 -15.84
CA ARG A 179 19.18 12.75 -17.27
C ARG A 179 18.23 13.58 -18.14
N ALA A 180 16.92 13.57 -17.83
CA ALA A 180 15.94 14.42 -18.49
C ALA A 180 16.22 15.91 -18.24
N ILE A 181 16.61 16.28 -17.02
CA ILE A 181 17.05 17.64 -16.68
C ILE A 181 18.29 18.01 -17.50
N LYS A 182 19.28 17.13 -17.59
CA LYS A 182 20.49 17.38 -18.42
C LYS A 182 20.14 17.62 -19.89
N ALA A 183 19.19 16.90 -20.43
CA ALA A 183 18.78 17.02 -21.81
C ALA A 183 17.98 18.32 -22.09
N THR A 184 17.31 18.88 -21.09
CA THR A 184 16.41 20.05 -21.23
C THR A 184 17.06 21.31 -20.68
N CYS A 185 17.74 21.21 -19.54
CA CYS A 185 18.36 22.34 -18.80
C CYS A 185 19.78 21.94 -18.38
N PRO A 186 20.73 21.78 -19.30
CA PRO A 186 22.07 21.24 -19.02
C PRO A 186 22.84 22.06 -17.97
N ASP A 187 22.60 23.33 -17.86
CA ASP A 187 23.30 24.24 -16.93
C ASP A 187 23.03 23.87 -15.45
N LEU A 188 21.83 23.33 -15.14
CA LEU A 188 21.47 22.92 -13.77
C LEU A 188 22.28 21.71 -13.26
N VAL A 189 22.86 20.94 -14.16
CA VAL A 189 23.61 19.72 -13.86
C VAL A 189 24.98 19.73 -14.56
N SER A 190 25.50 20.92 -14.81
CA SER A 190 26.80 21.14 -15.49
C SER A 190 27.91 20.36 -14.78
N GLY A 191 28.78 19.72 -15.56
CA GLY A 191 29.93 18.97 -15.06
C GLY A 191 29.65 17.56 -14.59
N LYS A 192 28.35 17.14 -14.48
CA LYS A 192 27.99 15.76 -14.06
C LYS A 192 27.94 14.81 -15.24
N SER A 193 28.55 13.64 -15.08
CA SER A 193 28.45 12.51 -16.00
C SER A 193 27.02 11.90 -15.97
N ASN A 194 26.70 11.05 -16.94
CA ASN A 194 25.42 10.33 -16.92
C ASN A 194 25.34 9.32 -15.77
N TRP A 195 26.46 8.74 -15.37
CA TRP A 195 26.56 7.86 -14.22
C TRP A 195 26.25 8.60 -12.91
N GLU A 196 26.91 9.73 -12.66
CA GLU A 196 26.64 10.55 -11.47
C GLU A 196 25.16 10.98 -11.41
N LEU A 197 24.57 11.35 -12.55
CA LEU A 197 23.17 11.75 -12.61
C LEU A 197 22.21 10.60 -12.27
N CYS A 198 22.51 9.38 -12.75
CA CYS A 198 21.70 8.21 -12.40
C CYS A 198 21.80 7.82 -10.92
N ASN A 199 22.79 8.34 -10.19
CA ASN A 199 23.05 8.00 -8.80
C ASN A 199 22.89 9.18 -7.84
N LEU A 200 22.20 10.26 -8.28
CA LEU A 200 21.77 11.32 -7.37
C LEU A 200 20.80 10.76 -6.33
N ARG A 201 20.92 11.23 -5.11
CA ARG A 201 19.95 10.94 -4.05
C ARG A 201 18.56 11.44 -4.45
N ARG A 202 17.52 10.77 -3.96
CA ARG A 202 16.13 11.17 -4.22
C ARG A 202 15.92 12.67 -3.96
N GLU A 203 16.36 13.16 -2.80
CA GLU A 203 16.21 14.55 -2.39
C GLU A 203 16.85 15.51 -3.40
N GLU A 204 18.08 15.22 -3.81
CA GLU A 204 18.81 16.04 -4.78
C GLU A 204 18.10 16.11 -6.14
N ALA A 205 17.60 14.96 -6.63
CA ALA A 205 16.85 14.91 -7.88
C ALA A 205 15.53 15.70 -7.80
N LEU A 206 14.81 15.59 -6.67
CA LEU A 206 13.57 16.31 -6.44
C LEU A 206 13.80 17.81 -6.20
N ASP A 207 14.92 18.20 -5.59
CA ASP A 207 15.30 19.60 -5.42
C ASP A 207 15.61 20.26 -6.77
N LEU A 208 16.29 19.55 -7.67
CA LEU A 208 16.50 20.02 -9.05
C LEU A 208 15.17 20.23 -9.79
N LEU A 209 14.23 19.27 -9.68
CA LEU A 209 12.90 19.43 -10.26
C LEU A 209 12.13 20.58 -9.63
N GLY A 210 12.30 20.78 -8.32
CA GLY A 210 11.69 21.88 -7.56
C GLY A 210 12.08 23.25 -8.05
N GLN A 211 13.32 23.44 -8.50
CA GLN A 211 13.81 24.70 -9.04
C GLN A 211 13.07 25.12 -10.34
N LEU A 212 12.48 24.17 -11.04
CA LEU A 212 11.77 24.41 -12.30
C LEU A 212 10.26 24.68 -12.11
N ARG A 213 9.73 24.61 -10.88
CA ARG A 213 8.27 24.76 -10.63
C ARG A 213 7.66 26.07 -11.11
N ASN A 214 8.42 27.13 -11.12
CA ASN A 214 7.98 28.47 -11.54
C ASN A 214 7.98 28.64 -13.08
N ASP A 215 8.68 27.78 -13.81
CA ASP A 215 8.67 27.71 -15.26
C ASP A 215 7.90 26.47 -15.72
N ARG A 216 6.60 26.62 -15.90
CA ARG A 216 5.68 25.52 -16.24
C ARG A 216 6.06 24.81 -17.55
N ASP A 217 6.56 25.53 -18.54
CA ASP A 217 6.89 24.96 -19.84
C ASP A 217 8.14 24.08 -19.74
N THR A 218 9.19 24.60 -19.12
CA THR A 218 10.42 23.83 -18.85
C THR A 218 10.14 22.63 -17.93
N TYR A 219 9.36 22.83 -16.87
CA TYR A 219 8.94 21.73 -15.99
C TYR A 219 8.25 20.60 -16.77
N LYS A 220 7.27 20.93 -17.62
CA LYS A 220 6.56 19.98 -18.47
C LYS A 220 7.48 19.30 -19.49
N GLN A 221 8.42 20.05 -20.10
CA GLN A 221 9.41 19.49 -21.02
C GLN A 221 10.30 18.46 -20.31
N VAL A 222 10.79 18.76 -19.11
CA VAL A 222 11.57 17.81 -18.30
C VAL A 222 10.77 16.54 -18.01
N LEU A 223 9.54 16.65 -17.51
CA LEU A 223 8.69 15.48 -17.26
C LEU A 223 8.46 14.64 -18.52
N THR A 224 8.25 15.28 -19.67
CA THR A 224 8.08 14.59 -20.97
C THR A 224 9.39 13.92 -21.43
N ALA A 225 10.54 14.45 -21.02
CA ALA A 225 11.84 13.86 -21.33
C ALA A 225 12.24 12.69 -20.40
N THR A 226 11.53 12.48 -19.28
CA THR A 226 11.73 11.31 -18.41
C THR A 226 11.20 10.02 -19.03
N ALA A 227 11.41 8.90 -18.37
CA ALA A 227 10.81 7.61 -18.72
C ALA A 227 9.27 7.67 -18.79
N ARG A 228 8.63 8.62 -18.13
CA ARG A 228 7.19 8.88 -18.24
C ARG A 228 6.75 9.18 -19.69
N GLY A 229 7.50 10.01 -20.42
CA GLY A 229 7.12 10.42 -21.77
C GLY A 229 7.83 9.62 -22.87
N LYS A 230 9.05 9.14 -22.63
CA LYS A 230 9.88 8.47 -23.65
C LYS A 230 10.01 6.95 -23.48
N GLY A 231 9.48 6.39 -22.38
CA GLY A 231 9.77 5.00 -22.03
C GLY A 231 11.23 4.81 -21.62
N MET A 232 11.72 3.59 -21.69
CA MET A 232 13.05 3.20 -21.20
C MET A 232 14.03 2.91 -22.36
N ALA A 233 14.21 3.85 -23.28
CA ALA A 233 14.91 3.61 -24.55
C ALA A 233 16.43 3.35 -24.44
N ASP A 234 17.12 3.80 -23.35
CA ASP A 234 18.58 3.84 -23.31
C ASP A 234 19.15 3.20 -22.03
N GLY A 235 19.08 1.89 -21.91
CA GLY A 235 19.71 1.18 -20.78
C GLY A 235 19.02 1.50 -19.45
N VAL A 236 18.15 0.62 -19.09
CA VAL A 236 17.12 0.83 -18.07
C VAL A 236 17.66 0.78 -16.66
N GLY A 237 18.71 0.02 -16.45
CA GLY A 237 19.13 -0.38 -15.12
C GLY A 237 18.36 -1.59 -14.60
N ARG A 238 18.75 -2.07 -13.41
CA ARG A 238 18.26 -3.31 -12.83
C ARG A 238 17.33 -3.05 -11.64
N VAL A 239 16.43 -4.00 -11.42
CA VAL A 239 15.59 -4.10 -10.22
C VAL A 239 15.96 -5.38 -9.49
N PHE A 240 16.29 -5.30 -8.21
CA PHE A 240 16.66 -6.45 -7.38
C PHE A 240 15.52 -6.81 -6.43
N VAL A 241 15.16 -8.10 -6.44
CA VAL A 241 14.09 -8.65 -5.57
C VAL A 241 14.55 -9.99 -4.99
N PRO A 242 14.09 -10.39 -3.79
CA PRO A 242 14.40 -11.73 -3.26
C PRO A 242 13.74 -12.83 -4.09
N GLY A 243 14.28 -14.02 -4.04
CA GLY A 243 13.69 -15.20 -4.67
C GLY A 243 12.25 -15.49 -4.21
N THR A 244 11.88 -15.07 -2.99
CA THR A 244 10.54 -15.17 -2.39
C THR A 244 9.59 -14.02 -2.76
N ARG A 245 9.97 -13.15 -3.71
CA ARG A 245 9.14 -12.02 -4.14
C ARG A 245 7.74 -12.46 -4.60
N HIS A 246 6.77 -11.58 -4.48
CA HIS A 246 5.47 -11.74 -5.13
C HIS A 246 5.60 -11.56 -6.66
N TYR A 247 4.84 -12.31 -7.45
CA TYR A 247 4.87 -12.26 -8.93
C TYR A 247 4.46 -10.90 -9.54
N SER A 248 3.93 -9.97 -8.73
CA SER A 248 3.66 -8.60 -9.18
C SER A 248 4.92 -7.90 -9.70
N TRP A 249 6.10 -8.22 -9.19
CA TRP A 249 7.36 -7.62 -9.62
C TRP A 249 7.73 -7.99 -11.06
N ASP A 250 7.50 -9.25 -11.46
CA ASP A 250 7.67 -9.70 -12.84
C ASP A 250 6.74 -8.94 -13.78
N LYS A 251 5.45 -8.83 -13.39
CA LYS A 251 4.45 -8.06 -14.14
C LYS A 251 4.75 -6.56 -14.17
N ALA A 252 5.26 -6.00 -13.08
CA ALA A 252 5.63 -4.58 -13.02
C ALA A 252 6.76 -4.26 -14.02
N CYS A 253 7.79 -5.12 -14.08
CA CYS A 253 8.90 -4.93 -15.03
C CYS A 253 8.44 -5.03 -16.48
N ASP A 254 7.52 -5.94 -16.78
CA ASP A 254 6.90 -6.07 -18.11
C ASP A 254 6.06 -4.82 -18.45
N LEU A 255 5.06 -4.49 -17.64
CA LEU A 255 4.12 -3.38 -17.88
C LEU A 255 4.81 -2.01 -17.94
N LEU A 256 5.82 -1.79 -17.13
CA LEU A 256 6.56 -0.53 -17.09
C LEU A 256 7.64 -0.42 -18.18
N GLY A 257 7.79 -1.45 -19.02
CA GLY A 257 8.79 -1.47 -20.08
C GLY A 257 10.23 -1.51 -19.56
N ILE A 258 10.44 -1.98 -18.33
CA ILE A 258 11.76 -2.25 -17.76
C ILE A 258 12.34 -3.52 -18.39
N GLY A 259 11.50 -4.48 -18.68
CA GLY A 259 11.85 -5.79 -19.21
C GLY A 259 12.20 -6.79 -18.10
N ILE A 260 11.73 -8.02 -18.28
CA ILE A 260 11.91 -9.10 -17.27
C ILE A 260 13.40 -9.44 -17.11
N ASP A 261 14.23 -9.32 -18.17
CA ASP A 261 15.66 -9.57 -18.12
C ASP A 261 16.42 -8.60 -17.20
N ASN A 262 15.82 -7.46 -16.85
CA ASN A 262 16.37 -6.48 -15.91
C ASN A 262 15.86 -6.69 -14.46
N LEU A 263 14.94 -7.63 -14.24
CA LEU A 263 14.54 -8.06 -12.92
C LEU A 263 15.47 -9.16 -12.41
N VAL A 264 16.29 -8.83 -11.46
CA VAL A 264 17.31 -9.73 -10.92
C VAL A 264 16.81 -10.37 -9.63
N HIS A 265 16.70 -11.69 -9.64
CA HIS A 265 16.34 -12.46 -8.45
C HIS A 265 17.59 -12.71 -7.61
N VAL A 266 17.62 -12.09 -6.43
CA VAL A 266 18.71 -12.34 -5.48
C VAL A 266 18.48 -13.69 -4.82
N PRO A 267 19.48 -14.58 -4.76
CA PRO A 267 19.37 -15.84 -4.04
C PRO A 267 18.94 -15.66 -2.58
N LEU A 268 18.40 -16.72 -2.02
CA LEU A 268 17.97 -16.76 -0.63
C LEU A 268 19.03 -17.42 0.24
N ALA A 269 19.16 -16.93 1.46
CA ALA A 269 19.86 -17.63 2.54
C ALA A 269 19.00 -18.83 3.04
N ASP A 270 19.58 -19.69 3.86
CA ASP A 270 18.92 -20.89 4.39
C ASP A 270 17.61 -20.62 5.16
N ASN A 271 17.42 -19.38 5.59
CA ASN A 271 16.22 -18.92 6.33
C ASN A 271 15.17 -18.27 5.41
N PHE A 272 15.24 -18.47 4.09
CA PHE A 272 14.33 -17.93 3.08
C PHE A 272 14.31 -16.39 2.98
N ARG A 273 15.30 -15.69 3.49
CA ARG A 273 15.49 -14.24 3.35
C ARG A 273 16.43 -13.94 2.20
N MET A 274 16.38 -12.73 1.65
CA MET A 274 17.35 -12.26 0.68
C MET A 274 18.77 -12.41 1.23
N ASP A 275 19.65 -13.05 0.45
CA ASP A 275 21.09 -13.13 0.76
C ASP A 275 21.75 -11.80 0.44
N LEU A 276 22.09 -11.02 1.47
CA LEU A 276 22.75 -9.73 1.30
C LEU A 276 24.17 -9.84 0.75
N GLY A 277 24.84 -10.98 0.95
CA GLY A 277 26.17 -11.24 0.38
C GLY A 277 26.09 -11.40 -1.16
N GLU A 278 25.07 -12.10 -1.64
CA GLU A 278 24.81 -12.23 -3.08
C GLU A 278 24.32 -10.90 -3.69
N LEU A 279 23.45 -10.15 -2.99
CA LEU A 279 23.06 -8.82 -3.42
C LEU A 279 24.28 -7.90 -3.55
N ARG A 280 25.19 -7.92 -2.56
CA ARG A 280 26.44 -7.14 -2.60
C ARG A 280 27.25 -7.42 -3.84
N LYS A 281 27.48 -8.69 -4.18
CA LYS A 281 28.24 -9.10 -5.38
C LYS A 281 27.61 -8.56 -6.68
N GLN A 282 26.28 -8.58 -6.73
CA GLN A 282 25.55 -8.07 -7.88
C GLN A 282 25.59 -6.53 -7.97
N LEU A 283 25.54 -5.83 -6.84
CA LEU A 283 25.74 -4.37 -6.78
C LEU A 283 27.16 -3.98 -7.16
N GLU A 284 28.20 -4.75 -6.74
CA GLU A 284 29.58 -4.56 -7.21
C GLU A 284 29.67 -4.63 -8.74
N THR A 285 29.05 -5.64 -9.35
CA THR A 285 29.00 -5.76 -10.81
C THR A 285 28.33 -4.55 -11.45
N CYS A 286 27.24 -4.05 -10.86
CA CYS A 286 26.58 -2.84 -11.35
C CYS A 286 27.47 -1.61 -11.25
N LEU A 287 28.21 -1.47 -10.16
CA LEU A 287 29.14 -0.36 -9.95
C LEU A 287 30.30 -0.40 -10.95
N GLU A 288 30.94 -1.58 -11.13
CA GLU A 288 32.06 -1.78 -12.04
C GLU A 288 31.71 -1.56 -13.52
N GLN A 289 30.48 -1.93 -13.91
CA GLN A 289 30.00 -1.85 -15.29
C GLN A 289 29.16 -0.58 -15.56
N GLU A 290 29.03 0.30 -14.60
CA GLU A 290 28.16 1.48 -14.67
C GLU A 290 26.71 1.14 -15.09
N ILE A 291 26.16 0.04 -14.55
CA ILE A 291 24.77 -0.36 -14.76
C ILE A 291 23.90 0.29 -13.66
N PRO A 292 22.97 1.20 -14.01
CA PRO A 292 22.11 1.82 -13.01
C PRO A 292 21.27 0.78 -12.25
N VAL A 293 21.02 1.05 -10.96
CA VAL A 293 20.09 0.27 -10.16
C VAL A 293 18.84 1.13 -9.91
N ILE A 294 17.70 0.70 -10.47
CA ILE A 294 16.43 1.43 -10.33
C ILE A 294 15.93 1.29 -8.92
N ALA A 295 15.79 0.04 -8.45
CA ALA A 295 15.28 -0.25 -7.12
C ALA A 295 15.87 -1.55 -6.57
N VAL A 296 15.96 -1.60 -5.25
CA VAL A 296 16.08 -2.84 -4.46
C VAL A 296 14.82 -2.97 -3.63
N VAL A 297 14.26 -4.17 -3.60
CA VAL A 297 13.02 -4.48 -2.90
C VAL A 297 13.33 -5.41 -1.74
N GLY A 298 13.01 -5.00 -0.52
CA GLY A 298 12.95 -5.88 0.64
C GLY A 298 11.52 -6.32 0.91
N VAL A 299 11.31 -7.58 1.28
CA VAL A 299 9.98 -8.11 1.59
C VAL A 299 9.82 -8.23 3.10
N VAL A 300 8.71 -7.70 3.63
CA VAL A 300 8.32 -7.81 5.04
C VAL A 300 7.05 -8.64 5.13
N GLY A 301 7.22 -9.92 5.41
CA GLY A 301 6.18 -10.93 5.35
C GLY A 301 6.06 -11.54 3.94
N THR A 302 6.91 -12.53 3.63
CA THR A 302 6.80 -13.27 2.36
C THR A 302 5.49 -14.06 2.32
N THR A 303 4.98 -14.28 1.11
CA THR A 303 3.66 -14.91 0.89
C THR A 303 3.54 -16.28 1.56
N GLU A 304 4.54 -17.14 1.41
CA GLU A 304 4.47 -18.53 1.86
C GLU A 304 5.09 -18.71 3.25
N GLU A 305 6.29 -18.16 3.46
CA GLU A 305 7.08 -18.42 4.66
C GLU A 305 6.83 -17.39 5.78
N GLY A 306 6.23 -16.23 5.46
CA GLY A 306 6.05 -15.12 6.39
C GLY A 306 7.37 -14.46 6.81
N GLN A 307 8.46 -14.66 6.06
CA GLN A 307 9.78 -14.16 6.41
C GLN A 307 9.88 -12.64 6.26
N VAL A 308 10.80 -12.06 7.02
CA VAL A 308 11.12 -10.63 7.00
C VAL A 308 12.57 -10.48 6.57
N ASP A 309 12.80 -9.87 5.40
CA ASP A 309 14.13 -9.54 4.92
C ASP A 309 14.88 -8.59 5.85
N ASP A 310 16.19 -8.55 5.79
CA ASP A 310 17.02 -7.64 6.58
C ASP A 310 16.98 -6.22 5.98
N VAL A 311 15.90 -5.50 6.26
CA VAL A 311 15.72 -4.12 5.76
C VAL A 311 16.81 -3.19 6.29
N GLN A 312 17.29 -3.38 7.52
CA GLN A 312 18.42 -2.60 8.03
C GLN A 312 19.70 -2.88 7.23
N GLY A 313 19.97 -4.14 6.93
CA GLY A 313 21.12 -4.51 6.10
C GLY A 313 21.02 -3.95 4.67
N LEU A 314 19.81 -3.83 4.10
CA LEU A 314 19.59 -3.15 2.82
C LEU A 314 19.91 -1.65 2.88
N LEU A 315 19.57 -0.98 3.99
CA LEU A 315 19.93 0.41 4.23
C LEU A 315 21.45 0.58 4.38
N ASP A 316 22.09 -0.31 5.13
CA ASP A 316 23.54 -0.29 5.35
C ASP A 316 24.28 -0.49 4.02
N LEU A 317 23.85 -1.44 3.18
CA LEU A 317 24.37 -1.62 1.83
C LEU A 317 24.16 -0.37 0.97
N ARG A 318 22.96 0.23 1.00
CA ARG A 318 22.68 1.44 0.23
C ARG A 318 23.66 2.58 0.60
N GLU A 319 23.88 2.80 1.90
CA GLU A 319 24.80 3.87 2.33
C GLU A 319 26.25 3.54 1.96
N GLU A 320 26.69 2.30 2.09
CA GLU A 320 28.01 1.88 1.63
C GLU A 320 28.22 2.16 0.14
N PHE A 321 27.27 1.72 -0.71
CA PHE A 321 27.39 1.90 -2.16
C PHE A 321 27.24 3.38 -2.58
N ARG A 322 26.47 4.18 -1.86
CA ARG A 322 26.39 5.64 -2.04
C ARG A 322 27.74 6.32 -1.92
N THR A 323 28.54 5.96 -0.92
CA THR A 323 29.88 6.52 -0.75
C THR A 323 30.80 6.21 -1.92
N ARG A 324 30.45 5.21 -2.72
CA ARG A 324 31.20 4.74 -3.90
C ARG A 324 30.56 5.16 -5.21
N GLY A 325 29.49 5.94 -5.17
CA GLY A 325 28.85 6.53 -6.34
C GLY A 325 27.75 5.68 -6.99
N LEU A 326 27.15 4.70 -6.27
CA LEU A 326 25.96 3.98 -6.70
C LEU A 326 24.85 4.14 -5.68
N ASP A 327 23.68 4.63 -6.11
CA ASP A 327 22.48 4.75 -5.30
C ASP A 327 21.30 4.04 -5.95
N PHE A 328 20.37 3.58 -5.12
CA PHE A 328 19.14 2.91 -5.56
C PHE A 328 17.94 3.32 -4.72
N TYR A 329 16.75 3.22 -5.32
CA TYR A 329 15.50 3.36 -4.62
C TYR A 329 15.24 2.12 -3.76
N LEU A 330 14.94 2.31 -2.48
CA LEU A 330 14.57 1.20 -1.59
C LEU A 330 13.06 1.15 -1.43
N HIS A 331 12.45 0.10 -1.95
CA HIS A 331 11.04 -0.20 -1.72
C HIS A 331 10.90 -1.36 -0.75
N VAL A 332 9.93 -1.27 0.16
CA VAL A 332 9.57 -2.38 1.06
C VAL A 332 8.21 -2.91 0.66
N ASP A 333 8.18 -4.13 0.15
CA ASP A 333 6.95 -4.87 -0.07
C ASP A 333 6.49 -5.49 1.26
N ALA A 334 5.68 -4.75 1.99
CA ALA A 334 5.08 -5.15 3.24
C ALA A 334 3.57 -5.45 3.07
N ALA A 335 3.16 -5.85 1.87
CA ALA A 335 1.78 -6.14 1.55
C ALA A 335 1.14 -7.09 2.58
N TYR A 336 1.86 -8.13 3.00
CA TYR A 336 1.40 -9.04 4.04
C TYR A 336 1.75 -8.55 5.45
N GLY A 337 3.03 -8.34 5.73
CA GLY A 337 3.51 -8.09 7.10
C GLY A 337 3.36 -6.65 7.60
N GLY A 338 2.94 -5.70 6.76
CA GLY A 338 2.98 -4.27 7.08
C GLY A 338 2.25 -3.88 8.36
N TYR A 339 1.05 -4.39 8.56
CA TYR A 339 0.29 -4.13 9.79
C TYR A 339 0.94 -4.72 11.04
N GLY A 340 1.81 -5.74 10.89
CA GLY A 340 2.60 -6.29 11.99
C GLY A 340 3.47 -5.23 12.69
N ARG A 341 3.79 -4.12 12.01
CA ARG A 341 4.52 -3.01 12.63
C ARG A 341 3.79 -2.41 13.83
N SER A 342 2.46 -2.47 13.89
CA SER A 342 1.68 -1.98 15.02
C SER A 342 2.04 -2.66 16.35
N LEU A 343 2.50 -3.89 16.31
CA LEU A 343 2.93 -4.63 17.50
C LEU A 343 4.18 -4.03 18.16
N PHE A 344 4.97 -3.28 17.39
CA PHE A 344 6.22 -2.65 17.81
C PHE A 344 6.04 -1.20 18.28
N LEU A 345 4.80 -0.67 18.25
CA LEU A 345 4.50 0.69 18.65
C LEU A 345 3.86 0.71 20.05
N ASP A 346 4.20 1.71 20.85
CA ASP A 346 3.50 2.00 22.09
C ASP A 346 2.15 2.73 21.84
N GLU A 347 1.47 3.11 22.92
CA GLU A 347 0.16 3.78 22.84
C GLU A 347 0.22 5.17 22.18
N ASP A 348 1.38 5.81 22.17
CA ASP A 348 1.63 7.10 21.54
C ASP A 348 2.10 6.95 20.07
N GLY A 349 2.23 5.72 19.59
CA GLY A 349 2.73 5.40 18.24
C GLY A 349 4.25 5.48 18.10
N ARG A 350 4.98 5.53 19.22
CA ARG A 350 6.44 5.51 19.24
C ARG A 350 6.94 4.06 19.09
N TYR A 351 7.98 3.86 18.31
CA TYR A 351 8.62 2.55 18.17
C TYR A 351 9.33 2.18 19.48
N MET A 352 8.92 1.07 20.09
CA MET A 352 9.45 0.60 21.38
C MET A 352 10.88 0.09 21.23
N GLU A 353 11.68 0.26 22.30
CA GLU A 353 12.98 -0.42 22.39
C GLU A 353 12.77 -1.92 22.55
N PHE A 354 13.76 -2.72 22.11
CA PHE A 354 13.61 -4.17 21.97
C PHE A 354 13.23 -4.87 23.29
N GLU A 355 13.87 -4.51 24.40
CA GLU A 355 13.59 -5.11 25.70
C GLU A 355 12.22 -4.66 26.25
N GLU A 356 11.80 -3.44 26.00
CA GLU A 356 10.48 -2.92 26.36
C GLU A 356 9.39 -3.70 25.61
N LEU A 357 9.57 -3.91 24.31
CA LEU A 357 8.67 -4.70 23.47
C LEU A 357 8.55 -6.14 23.99
N ARG A 358 9.65 -6.80 24.27
CA ARG A 358 9.65 -8.18 24.78
C ARG A 358 8.91 -8.30 26.10
N ALA A 359 9.17 -7.39 27.03
CA ALA A 359 8.49 -7.36 28.32
C ALA A 359 6.97 -7.17 28.18
N ARG A 360 6.54 -6.29 27.26
CA ARG A 360 5.11 -6.07 26.96
C ARG A 360 4.48 -7.32 26.37
N LEU A 361 5.06 -7.91 25.32
CA LEU A 361 4.50 -9.09 24.66
C LEU A 361 4.45 -10.30 25.59
N GLN A 362 5.42 -10.45 26.51
CA GLN A 362 5.38 -11.48 27.53
C GLN A 362 4.23 -11.26 28.51
N LYS A 363 4.04 -10.02 28.97
CA LYS A 363 2.93 -9.64 29.85
C LYS A 363 1.57 -9.90 29.20
N ASP A 364 1.45 -9.63 27.90
CA ASP A 364 0.22 -9.79 27.12
C ASP A 364 -0.01 -11.25 26.66
N GLY A 365 0.90 -12.17 27.00
CA GLY A 365 0.81 -13.59 26.62
C GLY A 365 1.00 -13.85 25.12
N LEU A 366 1.59 -12.91 24.41
CA LEU A 366 1.84 -12.97 22.96
C LEU A 366 3.27 -13.44 22.62
N ALA A 367 4.18 -13.49 23.60
CA ALA A 367 5.51 -14.03 23.40
C ALA A 367 5.46 -15.57 23.40
N VAL A 368 5.86 -16.18 22.28
CA VAL A 368 5.99 -17.64 22.19
C VAL A 368 7.44 -18.02 22.56
N ASP A 369 7.60 -18.76 23.64
CA ASP A 369 8.85 -19.42 24.10
C ASP A 369 10.14 -18.56 24.07
N GLY A 370 10.02 -17.25 24.18
CA GLY A 370 11.15 -16.32 24.28
C GLY A 370 11.90 -16.03 22.97
N GLU A 371 11.51 -16.62 21.85
CA GLU A 371 12.19 -16.43 20.57
C GLU A 371 11.58 -15.34 19.69
N TRP A 372 10.28 -15.03 19.86
CA TRP A 372 9.60 -14.01 19.06
C TRP A 372 9.22 -12.79 19.93
N PRO A 373 9.40 -11.56 19.41
CA PRO A 373 10.11 -11.22 18.19
C PRO A 373 11.62 -11.39 18.32
N SER A 374 12.27 -11.78 17.22
CA SER A 374 13.74 -11.74 17.18
C SER A 374 14.23 -10.30 17.06
N GLU A 375 15.47 -10.04 17.49
CA GLU A 375 16.10 -8.73 17.29
C GLU A 375 16.19 -8.37 15.81
N HIS A 376 16.42 -9.36 14.93
CA HIS A 376 16.38 -9.18 13.48
C HIS A 376 15.03 -8.62 13.02
N THR A 377 13.92 -9.24 13.44
CA THR A 377 12.57 -8.79 13.07
C THR A 377 12.31 -7.37 13.58
N TRP A 378 12.66 -7.09 14.84
CA TRP A 378 12.54 -5.75 15.41
C TRP A 378 13.33 -4.70 14.63
N ARG A 379 14.62 -4.97 14.31
CA ARG A 379 15.46 -4.05 13.53
C ARG A 379 14.91 -3.81 12.13
N SER A 380 14.44 -4.86 11.46
CA SER A 380 13.89 -4.76 10.10
C SER A 380 12.61 -3.93 10.04
N TYR A 381 11.67 -4.14 10.98
CA TYR A 381 10.47 -3.30 11.07
C TYR A 381 10.79 -1.85 11.41
N ARG A 382 11.80 -1.60 12.27
CA ARG A 382 12.27 -0.24 12.57
C ARG A 382 12.80 0.43 11.32
N ALA A 383 13.63 -0.25 10.57
CA ALA A 383 14.29 0.22 9.37
C ALA A 383 13.30 0.59 8.23
N CYS A 384 12.09 0.04 8.21
CA CYS A 384 11.08 0.40 7.22
C CYS A 384 10.77 1.90 7.19
N SER A 385 10.97 2.61 8.30
CA SER A 385 10.80 4.09 8.36
C SER A 385 11.77 4.87 7.47
N GLU A 386 12.86 4.23 7.02
CA GLU A 386 13.89 4.83 6.17
C GLU A 386 13.77 4.42 4.69
N ALA A 387 12.84 3.53 4.34
CA ALA A 387 12.56 3.18 2.95
C ALA A 387 11.99 4.38 2.17
N ASP A 388 12.12 4.36 0.85
CA ASP A 388 11.58 5.42 -0.01
C ASP A 388 10.08 5.26 -0.22
N SER A 389 9.59 4.01 -0.25
CA SER A 389 8.17 3.67 -0.28
C SER A 389 7.90 2.31 0.35
N VAL A 390 6.66 2.11 0.78
CA VAL A 390 6.19 0.84 1.36
C VAL A 390 4.82 0.50 0.79
N THR A 391 4.65 -0.76 0.39
CA THR A 391 3.35 -1.36 0.09
C THR A 391 2.78 -2.01 1.34
N ILE A 392 1.48 -1.84 1.58
CA ILE A 392 0.75 -2.45 2.69
C ILE A 392 -0.68 -2.78 2.24
N ASP A 393 -1.17 -4.00 2.58
CA ASP A 393 -2.52 -4.41 2.20
C ASP A 393 -3.49 -4.43 3.39
N PRO A 394 -4.40 -3.43 3.47
CA PRO A 394 -5.48 -3.46 4.45
C PRO A 394 -6.34 -4.73 4.38
N HIS A 395 -6.55 -5.29 3.18
CA HIS A 395 -7.34 -6.51 2.99
C HIS A 395 -6.64 -7.80 3.47
N LYS A 396 -5.39 -7.72 3.94
CA LYS A 396 -4.67 -8.84 4.58
C LYS A 396 -4.71 -8.67 6.11
N MET A 397 -3.62 -8.23 6.71
CA MET A 397 -3.50 -8.08 8.17
C MET A 397 -4.23 -6.84 8.72
N GLY A 398 -4.85 -6.02 7.87
CA GLY A 398 -5.76 -4.94 8.29
C GLY A 398 -7.20 -5.40 8.50
N TYR A 399 -7.53 -6.65 8.17
CA TYR A 399 -8.86 -7.27 8.37
C TYR A 399 -10.02 -6.52 7.70
N VAL A 400 -9.76 -5.80 6.60
CA VAL A 400 -10.82 -5.18 5.79
C VAL A 400 -11.18 -6.06 4.58
N PRO A 401 -12.37 -5.94 3.99
CA PRO A 401 -12.72 -6.70 2.79
C PRO A 401 -11.86 -6.31 1.58
N TYR A 402 -11.78 -7.21 0.59
CA TYR A 402 -11.22 -6.91 -0.74
C TYR A 402 -12.15 -5.90 -1.46
N ALA A 403 -11.64 -4.99 -2.30
CA ALA A 403 -10.24 -4.83 -2.64
C ALA A 403 -9.70 -3.59 -1.91
N ALA A 404 -8.56 -3.73 -1.24
CA ALA A 404 -7.92 -2.61 -0.54
C ALA A 404 -6.42 -2.89 -0.39
N GLY A 405 -5.62 -2.20 -1.17
CA GLY A 405 -4.18 -2.06 -1.01
C GLY A 405 -3.84 -0.65 -0.56
N GLY A 406 -2.59 -0.41 -0.26
CA GLY A 406 -2.09 0.92 0.07
C GLY A 406 -0.62 1.06 -0.28
N VAL A 407 -0.22 2.26 -0.61
CA VAL A 407 1.18 2.63 -0.82
C VAL A 407 1.48 3.93 -0.12
N ILE A 408 2.64 3.99 0.51
CA ILE A 408 3.16 5.20 1.12
C ILE A 408 4.53 5.57 0.55
N PHE A 409 4.77 6.86 0.44
CA PHE A 409 6.00 7.46 -0.09
C PHE A 409 6.57 8.42 0.95
N ARG A 410 7.86 8.33 1.21
CA ARG A 410 8.54 9.16 2.22
C ARG A 410 8.60 10.63 1.84
N ASP A 411 8.52 10.95 0.55
CA ASP A 411 8.56 12.33 0.05
C ASP A 411 7.44 12.57 -0.98
N ARG A 412 6.43 13.33 -0.58
CA ARG A 412 5.25 13.64 -1.41
C ARG A 412 5.58 14.35 -2.74
N ARG A 413 6.76 14.98 -2.86
CA ARG A 413 7.16 15.66 -4.10
C ARG A 413 7.33 14.70 -5.27
N ILE A 414 7.56 13.42 -4.96
CA ILE A 414 7.73 12.35 -5.95
C ILE A 414 6.46 12.13 -6.79
N LEU A 415 5.29 12.46 -6.24
CA LEU A 415 4.00 12.33 -6.94
C LEU A 415 3.96 13.15 -8.24
N GLY A 416 4.67 14.28 -8.30
CA GLY A 416 4.81 15.06 -9.53
C GLY A 416 5.36 14.28 -10.73
N LEU A 417 6.00 13.14 -10.49
CA LEU A 417 6.52 12.25 -11.53
C LEU A 417 5.47 11.32 -12.14
N ILE A 418 4.30 11.16 -11.51
CA ILE A 418 3.21 10.28 -11.97
C ILE A 418 1.85 10.98 -12.08
N SER A 419 1.65 12.14 -11.43
CA SER A 419 0.41 12.91 -11.57
C SER A 419 0.26 13.52 -12.98
N TYR A 420 -0.99 13.62 -13.46
CA TYR A 420 -1.35 14.16 -14.77
C TYR A 420 -2.21 15.41 -14.65
#